data_3e8ca60c0baf25bf79ba2d347f1c1364
#
_entry.id   3e8ca60c0baf25bf79ba2d347f1c1364
#
_cell.length_a   1.000
_cell.length_b   1.000
_cell.length_c   1.000
_cell.angle_alpha   90.00
_cell.angle_beta   90.00
_cell.angle_gamma   90.00
#
_symmetry.space_group_name_H-M   'P 1'
#
loop_
_entity.id
_entity.type
_entity.pdbx_description
1 polymer ?
#
loop_
_entity_poly.entity_id
_entity_poly.type
_entity_poly.pdbx_seq_one_letter_code
_entity_poly.pdbx_strand_id
1 'polypeptide(L)'
;WINERIKRPAYIWWNFPVSDYVRDHLLLGPVYGNDTTIAKEMSGFVTNPMEHAESSKIAIYSVASYAWNPAKYDTWQTWKDAIRTILPSAAEELECFAMHNSDLGPNGHGYRREESMDIQPAAERFLKAFKEGKNYDKADFETLQYTFERMKESADILLMNTENKPLIVEITPWVHQFKLTAEMGEEVLKMVEGRNESYFLRKYNHVKALQQQMFYIDQTSNQNPYQPGVKTATRVIKPLIDQTFATVVKFFNQKFNAHLDATTDYMPHKMISNVEQIKNLPLQVKANRVLISPANEVVKWAAGNSVEIELDAIYPGENIQINFGKDAPCTWGCLEISTDGKEWKTVDLKQKESRLSAGLQKAPVKFVRFTNVSDEEQQVYLRQFVLTIEKK
;
A
#
# COMPACT_ATOMS: atom_id res chain seq x y z
N TRP A 1 26.76 8.19 -25.95
CA TRP A 1 26.75 9.52 -25.33
C TRP A 1 27.62 9.60 -24.06
N ILE A 2 27.38 8.75 -23.01
CA ILE A 2 28.15 8.86 -21.75
C ILE A 2 29.60 8.45 -21.93
N ASN A 3 29.87 7.34 -22.62
CA ASN A 3 31.24 6.83 -22.89
C ASN A 3 32.10 7.83 -23.65
N GLU A 4 31.49 8.54 -24.61
CA GLU A 4 32.19 9.61 -25.38
C GLU A 4 32.61 10.76 -24.47
N ARG A 5 31.80 11.12 -23.49
CA ARG A 5 32.07 12.22 -22.54
C ARG A 5 33.15 11.85 -21.52
N ILE A 6 33.02 10.65 -20.92
CA ILE A 6 33.98 10.22 -19.89
C ILE A 6 35.24 9.55 -20.46
N LYS A 7 35.31 9.37 -21.82
CA LYS A 7 36.41 8.76 -22.56
C LYS A 7 36.76 7.32 -22.12
N ARG A 8 35.76 6.58 -21.64
CA ARG A 8 35.91 5.17 -21.27
C ARG A 8 34.52 4.52 -21.19
N PRO A 9 34.41 3.17 -21.24
CA PRO A 9 33.15 2.47 -20.93
C PRO A 9 32.66 2.78 -19.51
N ALA A 10 31.38 3.05 -19.37
CA ALA A 10 30.76 3.32 -18.09
C ALA A 10 30.69 2.07 -17.22
N TYR A 11 30.86 2.21 -15.92
CA TYR A 11 30.47 1.22 -14.92
C TYR A 11 29.08 1.60 -14.41
N ILE A 12 28.12 0.66 -14.45
CA ILE A 12 26.73 0.95 -14.20
C ILE A 12 26.34 0.53 -12.78
N TRP A 13 25.78 1.46 -12.01
CA TRP A 13 25.05 1.15 -10.79
C TRP A 13 23.59 0.89 -11.15
N TRP A 14 23.16 -0.35 -11.03
CA TRP A 14 21.81 -0.75 -11.38
C TRP A 14 20.91 -0.90 -10.15
N ASN A 15 19.95 0.01 -10.00
CA ASN A 15 19.00 0.01 -8.91
C ASN A 15 17.87 -1.01 -9.15
N PHE A 16 18.20 -2.30 -9.02
CA PHE A 16 17.28 -3.42 -9.08
C PHE A 16 17.91 -4.62 -8.35
N PRO A 17 17.16 -5.32 -7.44
CA PRO A 17 15.76 -5.13 -7.05
C PRO A 17 15.57 -4.20 -5.84
N VAL A 18 16.39 -3.19 -5.65
CA VAL A 18 16.26 -2.27 -4.50
C VAL A 18 14.83 -1.74 -4.35
N SER A 19 14.33 -1.73 -3.11
CA SER A 19 13.01 -1.25 -2.74
C SER A 19 13.03 -0.25 -1.58
N ASP A 20 14.15 0.45 -1.37
CA ASP A 20 14.35 1.37 -0.25
C ASP A 20 13.41 2.59 -0.24
N TYR A 21 12.71 2.84 -1.33
CA TYR A 21 11.68 3.86 -1.49
C TYR A 21 10.24 3.29 -1.44
N VAL A 22 10.06 1.97 -1.34
CA VAL A 22 8.78 1.23 -1.21
C VAL A 22 8.97 -0.05 -0.39
N ARG A 23 9.49 0.10 0.81
CA ARG A 23 9.90 -1.01 1.69
C ARG A 23 8.77 -1.90 2.17
N ASP A 24 7.52 -1.47 2.00
CA ASP A 24 6.31 -2.23 2.25
C ASP A 24 5.99 -3.26 1.14
N HIS A 25 6.74 -3.25 0.02
CA HIS A 25 6.59 -4.19 -1.10
C HIS A 25 7.82 -5.09 -1.25
N LEU A 26 7.60 -6.29 -1.83
CA LEU A 26 8.63 -7.16 -2.34
C LEU A 26 8.73 -7.06 -3.86
N LEU A 27 9.95 -7.09 -4.40
CA LEU A 27 10.24 -7.12 -5.82
C LEU A 27 10.73 -8.52 -6.22
N LEU A 28 9.79 -9.41 -6.51
CA LEU A 28 10.08 -10.82 -6.81
C LEU A 28 10.03 -11.14 -8.32
N GLY A 29 9.80 -10.14 -9.15
CA GLY A 29 9.70 -10.31 -10.60
C GLY A 29 11.05 -10.48 -11.30
N PRO A 30 11.02 -10.88 -12.59
CA PRO A 30 12.21 -11.12 -13.38
C PRO A 30 12.90 -9.82 -13.83
N VAL A 31 14.11 -9.97 -14.34
CA VAL A 31 14.83 -8.92 -15.09
C VAL A 31 14.32 -8.92 -16.53
N TYR A 32 13.88 -7.77 -17.04
CA TYR A 32 13.45 -7.59 -18.42
C TYR A 32 13.69 -6.16 -18.92
N GLY A 33 13.60 -5.98 -20.24
CA GLY A 33 13.70 -4.68 -20.89
C GLY A 33 15.11 -4.17 -21.09
N ASN A 34 16.14 -4.98 -20.78
CA ASN A 34 17.53 -4.61 -21.01
C ASN A 34 18.02 -5.03 -22.40
N ASP A 35 18.80 -4.19 -23.02
CA ASP A 35 19.44 -4.48 -24.32
C ASP A 35 20.52 -5.54 -24.14
N THR A 36 20.44 -6.64 -24.88
CA THR A 36 21.42 -7.73 -24.84
C THR A 36 22.77 -7.36 -25.40
N THR A 37 22.90 -6.22 -26.08
CA THR A 37 24.17 -5.71 -26.65
C THR A 37 24.91 -4.77 -25.71
N ILE A 38 24.32 -4.35 -24.60
CA ILE A 38 24.87 -3.35 -23.66
C ILE A 38 26.25 -3.73 -23.11
N ALA A 39 26.56 -5.03 -23.06
CA ALA A 39 27.86 -5.53 -22.61
C ALA A 39 29.05 -4.95 -23.38
N LYS A 40 28.85 -4.52 -24.64
CA LYS A 40 29.88 -3.89 -25.48
C LYS A 40 30.14 -2.42 -25.10
N GLU A 41 29.20 -1.81 -24.40
CA GLU A 41 29.17 -0.39 -24.07
C GLU A 41 29.53 -0.10 -22.60
N MET A 42 29.71 -1.13 -21.78
CA MET A 42 30.00 -0.96 -20.36
C MET A 42 31.24 -1.73 -19.90
N SER A 43 31.91 -1.23 -18.87
CA SER A 43 33.04 -1.91 -18.21
C SER A 43 32.61 -2.92 -17.15
N GLY A 44 31.35 -2.90 -16.76
CA GLY A 44 30.74 -3.76 -15.78
C GLY A 44 29.55 -3.09 -15.11
N PHE A 45 28.92 -3.81 -14.19
CA PHE A 45 27.84 -3.24 -13.38
C PHE A 45 27.77 -3.90 -12.00
N VAL A 46 27.08 -3.24 -11.08
CA VAL A 46 26.69 -3.73 -9.76
C VAL A 46 25.18 -3.62 -9.63
N THR A 47 24.55 -4.63 -9.04
CA THR A 47 23.13 -4.59 -8.69
C THR A 47 22.95 -4.18 -7.24
N ASN A 48 21.88 -3.43 -6.95
CA ASN A 48 21.51 -2.99 -5.63
C ASN A 48 20.26 -3.78 -5.19
N PRO A 49 20.38 -4.72 -4.21
CA PRO A 49 19.26 -5.57 -3.78
C PRO A 49 18.30 -4.86 -2.82
N MET A 50 17.16 -5.52 -2.52
CA MET A 50 16.30 -5.15 -1.40
C MET A 50 17.04 -5.35 -0.06
N GLU A 51 16.51 -4.77 1.02
CA GLU A 51 16.96 -5.08 2.39
C GLU A 51 16.57 -6.53 2.81
N HIS A 52 15.72 -7.19 2.04
CA HIS A 52 15.28 -8.57 2.18
C HIS A 52 16.22 -9.49 1.40
N ALA A 53 17.21 -10.03 2.09
CA ALA A 53 18.34 -10.74 1.45
C ALA A 53 17.92 -12.03 0.74
N GLU A 54 17.04 -12.81 1.35
CA GLU A 54 16.59 -14.09 0.77
C GLU A 54 15.68 -13.87 -0.44
N SER A 55 14.72 -12.98 -0.33
CA SER A 55 13.82 -12.60 -1.42
C SER A 55 14.56 -11.98 -2.59
N SER A 56 15.63 -11.24 -2.34
CA SER A 56 16.48 -10.63 -3.38
C SER A 56 17.15 -11.67 -4.28
N LYS A 57 17.37 -12.90 -3.80
CA LYS A 57 18.05 -13.95 -4.57
C LYS A 57 17.34 -14.31 -5.86
N ILE A 58 16.00 -14.19 -5.93
CA ILE A 58 15.21 -14.42 -7.14
C ILE A 58 15.66 -13.45 -8.26
N ALA A 59 15.70 -12.17 -7.93
CA ALA A 59 16.11 -11.13 -8.87
C ALA A 59 17.61 -11.18 -9.17
N ILE A 60 18.45 -11.41 -8.14
CA ILE A 60 19.92 -11.52 -8.30
C ILE A 60 20.30 -12.68 -9.21
N TYR A 61 19.63 -13.82 -9.11
CA TYR A 61 19.82 -14.95 -10.03
C TYR A 61 19.57 -14.53 -11.49
N SER A 62 18.46 -13.83 -11.73
CA SER A 62 18.13 -13.32 -13.06
C SER A 62 19.16 -12.27 -13.56
N VAL A 63 19.61 -11.38 -12.68
CA VAL A 63 20.67 -10.40 -12.99
C VAL A 63 21.97 -11.10 -13.36
N ALA A 64 22.39 -12.11 -12.59
CA ALA A 64 23.61 -12.87 -12.83
C ALA A 64 23.53 -13.65 -14.16
N SER A 65 22.40 -14.28 -14.46
CA SER A 65 22.19 -15.00 -15.72
C SER A 65 22.22 -14.06 -16.93
N TYR A 66 21.60 -12.88 -16.82
CA TYR A 66 21.68 -11.85 -17.85
C TYR A 66 23.11 -11.39 -18.07
N ALA A 67 23.86 -11.13 -16.99
CA ALA A 67 25.27 -10.72 -17.09
C ALA A 67 26.16 -11.78 -17.70
N TRP A 68 25.92 -13.06 -17.39
CA TRP A 68 26.74 -14.15 -17.86
C TRP A 68 26.63 -14.38 -19.36
N ASN A 69 25.41 -14.35 -19.91
CA ASN A 69 25.17 -14.55 -21.34
C ASN A 69 23.94 -13.78 -21.82
N PRO A 70 24.06 -12.44 -22.04
CA PRO A 70 22.93 -11.61 -22.48
C PRO A 70 22.24 -12.12 -23.75
N ALA A 71 23.04 -12.67 -24.71
CA ALA A 71 22.50 -13.12 -26.01
C ALA A 71 21.59 -14.34 -25.92
N LYS A 72 21.71 -15.12 -24.84
CA LYS A 72 20.89 -16.33 -24.59
C LYS A 72 19.94 -16.15 -23.39
N TYR A 73 19.89 -14.96 -22.82
CA TYR A 73 19.05 -14.69 -21.66
C TYR A 73 17.58 -14.78 -22.03
N ASP A 74 16.85 -15.66 -21.35
CA ASP A 74 15.40 -15.75 -21.38
C ASP A 74 14.86 -15.30 -20.04
N THR A 75 14.06 -14.25 -20.04
CA THR A 75 13.52 -13.58 -18.86
C THR A 75 12.71 -14.53 -17.97
N TRP A 76 11.72 -15.17 -18.56
CA TRP A 76 10.77 -15.97 -17.80
C TRP A 76 11.32 -17.34 -17.42
N GLN A 77 12.06 -17.97 -18.33
CA GLN A 77 12.70 -19.26 -18.01
C GLN A 77 13.73 -19.08 -16.88
N THR A 78 14.56 -18.05 -16.97
CA THR A 78 15.56 -17.78 -15.92
C THR A 78 14.93 -17.47 -14.57
N TRP A 79 13.82 -16.74 -14.56
CA TRP A 79 13.07 -16.45 -13.33
C TRP A 79 12.48 -17.72 -12.70
N LYS A 80 11.89 -18.60 -13.49
CA LYS A 80 11.41 -19.91 -13.03
C LYS A 80 12.54 -20.79 -12.50
N ASP A 81 13.70 -20.77 -13.15
CA ASP A 81 14.87 -21.51 -12.71
C ASP A 81 15.42 -20.96 -11.37
N ALA A 82 15.37 -19.63 -11.16
CA ALA A 82 15.70 -19.01 -9.90
C ALA A 82 14.79 -19.52 -8.77
N ILE A 83 13.48 -19.49 -8.99
CA ILE A 83 12.47 -19.95 -8.03
C ILE A 83 12.68 -21.43 -7.67
N ARG A 84 12.84 -22.31 -8.68
CA ARG A 84 13.11 -23.73 -8.49
C ARG A 84 14.42 -23.98 -7.75
N THR A 85 15.43 -23.15 -7.97
CA THR A 85 16.71 -23.27 -7.27
C THR A 85 16.61 -22.85 -5.80
N ILE A 86 15.81 -21.86 -5.50
CA ILE A 86 15.70 -21.25 -4.17
C ILE A 86 14.75 -22.05 -3.26
N LEU A 87 13.65 -22.58 -3.81
CA LEU A 87 12.65 -23.36 -3.07
C LEU A 87 12.09 -24.51 -3.93
N PRO A 88 12.88 -25.59 -4.17
CA PRO A 88 12.45 -26.69 -5.04
C PRO A 88 11.17 -27.39 -4.59
N SER A 89 10.96 -27.55 -3.29
CA SER A 89 9.82 -28.30 -2.72
C SER A 89 8.47 -27.55 -2.81
N ALA A 90 8.48 -26.25 -3.09
CA ALA A 90 7.29 -25.43 -3.25
C ALA A 90 7.52 -24.35 -4.35
N ALA A 91 8.12 -24.77 -5.46
CA ALA A 91 8.47 -23.85 -6.54
C ALA A 91 7.25 -23.24 -7.23
N GLU A 92 6.18 -24.01 -7.42
CA GLU A 92 4.95 -23.52 -8.05
C GLU A 92 4.22 -22.51 -7.16
N GLU A 93 4.26 -22.71 -5.85
CA GLU A 93 3.64 -21.84 -4.86
C GLU A 93 4.44 -20.53 -4.72
N LEU A 94 5.77 -20.63 -4.74
CA LEU A 94 6.63 -19.45 -4.75
C LEU A 94 6.51 -18.67 -6.06
N GLU A 95 6.33 -19.37 -7.21
CA GLU A 95 6.05 -18.74 -8.51
C GLU A 95 4.72 -17.97 -8.46
N CYS A 96 3.65 -18.59 -7.92
CA CYS A 96 2.36 -17.93 -7.73
C CYS A 96 2.50 -16.68 -6.86
N PHE A 97 3.14 -16.79 -5.70
CA PHE A 97 3.36 -15.65 -4.82
C PHE A 97 4.19 -14.55 -5.49
N ALA A 98 5.29 -14.91 -6.14
CA ALA A 98 6.19 -13.96 -6.79
C ALA A 98 5.55 -13.23 -7.99
N MET A 99 4.70 -13.92 -8.77
CA MET A 99 3.97 -13.32 -9.90
C MET A 99 3.03 -12.19 -9.46
N HIS A 100 2.50 -12.27 -8.26
CA HIS A 100 1.61 -11.27 -7.67
C HIS A 100 2.31 -10.30 -6.71
N ASN A 101 3.66 -10.33 -6.64
CA ASN A 101 4.48 -9.46 -5.80
C ASN A 101 5.73 -8.98 -6.57
N SER A 102 5.50 -8.33 -7.70
CA SER A 102 6.56 -7.85 -8.61
C SER A 102 6.51 -6.35 -8.85
N ASP A 103 5.38 -5.69 -8.56
CA ASP A 103 5.18 -4.26 -8.75
C ASP A 103 5.35 -3.51 -7.44
N LEU A 104 5.84 -2.29 -7.54
CA LEU A 104 6.10 -1.41 -6.40
C LEU A 104 4.84 -0.71 -5.87
N GLY A 105 3.69 -0.92 -6.49
CA GLY A 105 2.52 -0.12 -6.22
C GLY A 105 2.70 1.36 -6.60
N PRO A 106 1.76 2.23 -6.25
CA PRO A 106 1.90 3.67 -6.41
C PRO A 106 3.09 4.18 -5.60
N ASN A 107 4.04 4.85 -6.26
CA ASN A 107 5.25 5.38 -5.63
C ASN A 107 5.63 6.74 -6.22
N GLY A 108 6.46 7.50 -5.48
CA GLY A 108 6.86 8.85 -5.86
C GLY A 108 7.73 8.94 -7.13
N HIS A 109 8.29 7.83 -7.59
CA HIS A 109 9.10 7.76 -8.82
C HIS A 109 8.27 7.40 -10.06
N GLY A 110 7.02 6.99 -9.89
CA GLY A 110 6.13 6.59 -10.99
C GLY A 110 6.50 5.27 -11.67
N TYR A 111 7.46 4.51 -11.14
CA TYR A 111 7.83 3.22 -11.69
C TYR A 111 6.74 2.18 -11.45
N ARG A 112 6.39 1.44 -12.52
CA ARG A 112 5.46 0.32 -12.47
C ARG A 112 6.10 -0.87 -13.18
N ARG A 113 5.93 -2.06 -12.59
CA ARG A 113 6.42 -3.32 -13.15
C ARG A 113 5.25 -4.24 -13.50
N GLU A 114 5.54 -5.26 -14.30
CA GLU A 114 4.54 -6.28 -14.63
C GLU A 114 4.24 -7.14 -13.41
N GLU A 115 2.95 -7.25 -13.10
CA GLU A 115 2.42 -8.05 -11.98
C GLU A 115 1.05 -8.56 -12.34
N SER A 116 0.76 -9.83 -12.08
CA SER A 116 -0.55 -10.46 -12.33
C SER A 116 -1.02 -10.32 -13.78
N MET A 117 -0.10 -10.36 -14.74
CA MET A 117 -0.40 -10.12 -16.16
C MET A 117 -1.20 -11.26 -16.79
N ASP A 118 -1.12 -12.45 -16.22
CA ASP A 118 -1.86 -13.64 -16.61
C ASP A 118 -3.38 -13.48 -16.46
N ILE A 119 -3.79 -12.82 -15.37
CA ILE A 119 -5.21 -12.63 -15.05
C ILE A 119 -5.73 -11.24 -15.42
N GLN A 120 -4.86 -10.29 -15.71
CA GLN A 120 -5.26 -8.90 -15.99
C GLN A 120 -6.35 -8.80 -17.07
N PRO A 121 -6.28 -9.51 -18.22
CA PRO A 121 -7.33 -9.39 -19.25
C PRO A 121 -8.71 -9.87 -18.78
N ALA A 122 -8.77 -10.95 -18.00
CA ALA A 122 -10.03 -11.45 -17.43
C ALA A 122 -10.58 -10.47 -16.37
N ALA A 123 -9.71 -9.93 -15.50
CA ALA A 123 -10.07 -8.95 -14.49
C ALA A 123 -10.65 -7.67 -15.10
N GLU A 124 -10.02 -7.15 -16.16
CA GLU A 124 -10.48 -5.93 -16.85
C GLU A 124 -11.84 -6.13 -17.54
N ARG A 125 -12.02 -7.25 -18.25
CA ARG A 125 -13.31 -7.56 -18.93
C ARG A 125 -14.42 -7.75 -17.91
N PHE A 126 -14.18 -8.56 -16.88
CA PHE A 126 -15.13 -8.78 -15.78
C PHE A 126 -15.55 -7.45 -15.13
N LEU A 127 -14.58 -6.67 -14.67
CA LEU A 127 -14.82 -5.43 -13.94
C LEU A 127 -15.58 -4.39 -14.78
N LYS A 128 -15.24 -4.27 -16.07
CA LYS A 128 -15.92 -3.39 -17.00
C LYS A 128 -17.40 -3.77 -17.15
N ALA A 129 -17.68 -5.04 -17.45
CA ALA A 129 -19.06 -5.53 -17.63
C ALA A 129 -19.85 -5.36 -16.32
N PHE A 130 -19.27 -5.74 -15.17
CA PHE A 130 -19.92 -5.67 -13.88
C PHE A 130 -20.29 -4.24 -13.47
N LYS A 131 -19.37 -3.28 -13.63
CA LYS A 131 -19.63 -1.86 -13.34
C LYS A 131 -20.75 -1.24 -14.21
N GLU A 132 -20.84 -1.69 -15.44
CA GLU A 132 -21.88 -1.25 -16.38
C GLU A 132 -23.25 -1.94 -16.14
N GLY A 133 -23.33 -2.84 -15.14
CA GLY A 133 -24.53 -3.64 -14.88
C GLY A 133 -24.87 -4.63 -15.99
N LYS A 134 -23.90 -4.99 -16.83
CA LYS A 134 -24.01 -5.96 -17.92
C LYS A 134 -23.65 -7.37 -17.43
N ASN A 135 -24.07 -8.38 -18.19
CA ASN A 135 -23.61 -9.74 -17.96
C ASN A 135 -22.11 -9.82 -18.24
N TYR A 136 -21.38 -10.39 -17.31
CA TYR A 136 -19.95 -10.70 -17.45
C TYR A 136 -19.76 -12.11 -18.01
N ASP A 137 -18.61 -12.36 -18.63
CA ASP A 137 -18.25 -13.68 -19.13
C ASP A 137 -18.01 -14.64 -17.95
N LYS A 138 -18.64 -15.80 -18.02
CA LYS A 138 -18.52 -16.84 -16.99
C LYS A 138 -17.09 -17.39 -16.90
N ALA A 139 -16.39 -17.53 -18.03
CA ALA A 139 -15.01 -17.99 -18.05
C ALA A 139 -14.06 -16.99 -17.38
N ASP A 140 -14.27 -15.69 -17.56
CA ASP A 140 -13.51 -14.67 -16.83
C ASP A 140 -13.75 -14.77 -15.32
N PHE A 141 -15.01 -14.92 -14.90
CA PHE A 141 -15.36 -15.07 -13.49
C PHE A 141 -14.75 -16.33 -12.86
N GLU A 142 -14.83 -17.48 -13.54
CA GLU A 142 -14.21 -18.74 -13.11
C GLU A 142 -12.69 -18.63 -13.03
N THR A 143 -12.06 -17.91 -13.97
CA THR A 143 -10.62 -17.60 -13.91
C THR A 143 -10.26 -16.83 -12.64
N LEU A 144 -11.05 -15.83 -12.26
CA LEU A 144 -10.82 -15.07 -11.04
C LEU A 144 -11.02 -15.91 -9.78
N GLN A 145 -12.06 -16.76 -9.74
CA GLN A 145 -12.29 -17.69 -8.63
C GLN A 145 -11.10 -18.64 -8.46
N TYR A 146 -10.66 -19.28 -9.53
CA TYR A 146 -9.49 -20.17 -9.52
C TYR A 146 -8.22 -19.45 -9.07
N THR A 147 -8.01 -18.22 -9.51
CA THR A 147 -6.85 -17.42 -9.09
C THR A 147 -6.83 -17.19 -7.58
N PHE A 148 -7.95 -16.78 -6.98
CA PHE A 148 -8.00 -16.58 -5.53
C PHE A 148 -7.82 -17.87 -4.74
N GLU A 149 -8.41 -18.98 -5.20
CA GLU A 149 -8.21 -20.29 -4.60
C GLU A 149 -6.71 -20.70 -4.65
N ARG A 150 -6.09 -20.57 -5.83
CA ARG A 150 -4.66 -20.89 -6.03
C ARG A 150 -3.74 -20.02 -5.17
N MET A 151 -4.02 -18.71 -5.06
CA MET A 151 -3.27 -17.80 -4.19
C MET A 151 -3.33 -18.25 -2.73
N LYS A 152 -4.51 -18.62 -2.24
CA LYS A 152 -4.72 -19.08 -0.87
C LYS A 152 -4.00 -20.37 -0.57
N GLU A 153 -4.13 -21.37 -1.44
CA GLU A 153 -3.44 -22.65 -1.33
C GLU A 153 -1.92 -22.49 -1.35
N SER A 154 -1.41 -21.66 -2.28
CA SER A 154 0.02 -21.35 -2.36
C SER A 154 0.53 -20.69 -1.07
N ALA A 155 -0.23 -19.77 -0.50
CA ALA A 155 0.13 -19.14 0.78
C ALA A 155 0.21 -20.19 1.91
N ASP A 156 -0.75 -21.10 2.01
CA ASP A 156 -0.76 -22.14 3.04
C ASP A 156 0.44 -23.08 2.92
N ILE A 157 0.78 -23.50 1.72
CA ILE A 157 1.95 -24.38 1.45
C ILE A 157 3.25 -23.63 1.81
N LEU A 158 3.41 -22.37 1.40
CA LEU A 158 4.59 -21.56 1.73
C LEU A 158 4.75 -21.38 3.24
N LEU A 159 3.68 -21.07 3.98
CA LEU A 159 3.73 -20.86 5.43
C LEU A 159 4.11 -22.14 6.20
N MET A 160 3.83 -23.32 5.64
CA MET A 160 4.20 -24.61 6.23
C MET A 160 5.56 -25.13 5.76
N ASN A 161 6.19 -24.47 4.78
CA ASN A 161 7.45 -24.94 4.22
C ASN A 161 8.62 -24.75 5.17
N THR A 162 9.50 -25.74 5.27
CA THR A 162 10.67 -25.75 6.15
C THR A 162 12.00 -25.92 5.43
N GLU A 163 11.99 -26.08 4.11
CA GLU A 163 13.19 -26.34 3.32
C GLU A 163 14.13 -25.11 3.29
N ASN A 164 13.59 -23.93 2.97
CA ASN A 164 14.34 -22.67 3.02
C ASN A 164 13.77 -21.77 4.12
N LYS A 165 14.02 -22.15 5.36
CA LYS A 165 13.50 -21.45 6.53
C LYS A 165 13.85 -19.95 6.56
N PRO A 166 15.07 -19.48 6.21
CA PRO A 166 15.36 -18.05 6.14
C PRO A 166 14.45 -17.29 5.20
N LEU A 167 14.20 -17.80 3.99
CA LEU A 167 13.27 -17.18 3.03
C LEU A 167 11.85 -17.13 3.60
N ILE A 168 11.35 -18.26 4.11
CA ILE A 168 9.98 -18.32 4.64
C ILE A 168 9.79 -17.34 5.78
N VAL A 169 10.72 -17.24 6.72
CA VAL A 169 10.65 -16.27 7.82
C VAL A 169 10.62 -14.83 7.27
N GLU A 170 11.44 -14.53 6.27
CA GLU A 170 11.51 -13.20 5.67
C GLU A 170 10.20 -12.81 4.98
N ILE A 171 9.60 -13.71 4.18
CA ILE A 171 8.40 -13.39 3.40
C ILE A 171 7.08 -13.60 4.15
N THR A 172 7.10 -14.24 5.33
CA THR A 172 5.88 -14.60 6.10
C THR A 172 4.86 -13.45 6.22
N PRO A 173 5.23 -12.20 6.54
CA PRO A 173 4.25 -11.12 6.62
C PRO A 173 3.51 -10.87 5.31
N TRP A 174 4.23 -10.90 4.18
CA TRP A 174 3.65 -10.72 2.85
C TRP A 174 2.80 -11.92 2.43
N VAL A 175 3.20 -13.15 2.79
CA VAL A 175 2.41 -14.37 2.50
C VAL A 175 1.11 -14.37 3.28
N HIS A 176 1.10 -13.94 4.55
CA HIS A 176 -0.14 -13.77 5.31
C HIS A 176 -1.06 -12.73 4.68
N GLN A 177 -0.51 -11.57 4.29
CA GLN A 177 -1.28 -10.52 3.62
C GLN A 177 -1.83 -10.99 2.27
N PHE A 178 -1.04 -11.76 1.52
CA PHE A 178 -1.42 -12.37 0.26
C PHE A 178 -2.58 -13.35 0.42
N LYS A 179 -2.54 -14.20 1.45
CA LYS A 179 -3.63 -15.12 1.79
C LYS A 179 -4.92 -14.38 2.09
N LEU A 180 -4.87 -13.36 2.97
CA LEU A 180 -6.06 -12.55 3.31
C LEU A 180 -6.60 -11.80 2.09
N THR A 181 -5.72 -11.34 1.18
CA THR A 181 -6.14 -10.72 -0.09
C THR A 181 -6.93 -11.71 -0.95
N ALA A 182 -6.47 -12.96 -1.06
CA ALA A 182 -7.16 -14.01 -1.78
C ALA A 182 -8.52 -14.36 -1.14
N GLU A 183 -8.56 -14.54 0.17
CA GLU A 183 -9.80 -14.79 0.92
C GLU A 183 -10.80 -13.66 0.73
N MET A 184 -10.36 -12.41 0.78
CA MET A 184 -11.21 -11.25 0.52
C MET A 184 -11.75 -11.26 -0.92
N GLY A 185 -10.92 -11.62 -1.91
CA GLY A 185 -11.33 -11.77 -3.30
C GLY A 185 -12.42 -12.83 -3.48
N GLU A 186 -12.25 -14.02 -2.88
CA GLU A 186 -13.27 -15.07 -2.88
C GLU A 186 -14.60 -14.58 -2.28
N GLU A 187 -14.56 -13.92 -1.12
CA GLU A 187 -15.77 -13.44 -0.47
C GLU A 187 -16.47 -12.34 -1.29
N VAL A 188 -15.72 -11.45 -1.92
CA VAL A 188 -16.26 -10.42 -2.81
C VAL A 188 -16.90 -11.04 -4.05
N LEU A 189 -16.30 -12.06 -4.68
CA LEU A 189 -16.93 -12.78 -5.79
C LEU A 189 -18.23 -13.51 -5.35
N LYS A 190 -18.26 -14.09 -4.15
CA LYS A 190 -19.48 -14.66 -3.57
C LYS A 190 -20.58 -13.62 -3.33
N MET A 191 -20.21 -12.37 -3.03
CA MET A 191 -21.20 -11.26 -2.95
C MET A 191 -21.77 -10.93 -4.34
N VAL A 192 -20.95 -10.98 -5.40
CA VAL A 192 -21.42 -10.79 -6.79
C VAL A 192 -22.45 -11.85 -7.20
N GLU A 193 -22.28 -13.11 -6.79
CA GLU A 193 -23.24 -14.18 -7.05
C GLU A 193 -24.63 -13.93 -6.41
N GLY A 194 -24.69 -13.19 -5.34
CA GLY A 194 -25.88 -12.56 -4.77
C GLY A 194 -27.08 -13.47 -4.51
N ARG A 195 -26.94 -14.56 -3.72
CA ARG A 195 -28.03 -15.55 -3.50
C ARG A 195 -29.25 -14.97 -2.80
N ASN A 196 -29.06 -14.22 -1.71
CA ASN A 196 -30.10 -13.49 -0.97
C ASN A 196 -29.47 -12.46 -0.02
N GLU A 197 -30.32 -11.62 0.60
CA GLU A 197 -29.87 -10.55 1.49
C GLU A 197 -29.04 -11.07 2.68
N SER A 198 -29.52 -12.08 3.41
CA SER A 198 -28.81 -12.64 4.57
C SER A 198 -27.45 -13.25 4.17
N TYR A 199 -27.37 -13.89 3.01
CA TYR A 199 -26.12 -14.41 2.48
C TYR A 199 -25.15 -13.28 2.16
N PHE A 200 -25.62 -12.23 1.47
CA PHE A 200 -24.83 -11.05 1.15
C PHE A 200 -24.26 -10.40 2.42
N LEU A 201 -25.09 -10.14 3.42
CA LEU A 201 -24.68 -9.50 4.67
C LEU A 201 -23.62 -10.32 5.44
N ARG A 202 -23.73 -11.65 5.44
CA ARG A 202 -22.68 -12.51 6.04
C ARG A 202 -21.35 -12.34 5.32
N LYS A 203 -21.35 -12.32 3.97
CA LYS A 203 -20.14 -12.13 3.16
C LYS A 203 -19.56 -10.73 3.34
N TYR A 204 -20.40 -9.71 3.34
CA TYR A 204 -20.02 -8.34 3.64
C TYR A 204 -19.30 -8.22 5.00
N ASN A 205 -19.89 -8.76 6.05
CA ASN A 205 -19.28 -8.72 7.38
C ASN A 205 -17.94 -9.47 7.42
N HIS A 206 -17.83 -10.58 6.69
CA HIS A 206 -16.56 -11.30 6.58
C HIS A 206 -15.49 -10.47 5.85
N VAL A 207 -15.84 -9.81 4.74
CA VAL A 207 -14.94 -8.89 4.04
C VAL A 207 -14.47 -7.78 4.97
N LYS A 208 -15.37 -7.17 5.76
CA LYS A 208 -14.99 -6.12 6.73
C LYS A 208 -14.04 -6.67 7.82
N ALA A 209 -14.22 -7.91 8.27
CA ALA A 209 -13.31 -8.56 9.22
C ALA A 209 -11.93 -8.84 8.60
N LEU A 210 -11.88 -9.27 7.33
CA LEU A 210 -10.62 -9.47 6.60
C LEU A 210 -9.88 -8.14 6.40
N GLN A 211 -10.57 -7.06 6.04
CA GLN A 211 -9.99 -5.71 5.95
C GLN A 211 -9.33 -5.30 7.28
N GLN A 212 -9.99 -5.58 8.40
CA GLN A 212 -9.44 -5.30 9.72
C GLN A 212 -8.18 -6.14 10.02
N GLN A 213 -8.18 -7.43 9.70
CA GLN A 213 -7.01 -8.30 9.86
C GLN A 213 -5.83 -7.83 9.00
N MET A 214 -6.09 -7.50 7.73
CA MET A 214 -5.09 -6.96 6.81
C MET A 214 -4.47 -5.66 7.35
N PHE A 215 -5.29 -4.78 7.91
CA PHE A 215 -4.83 -3.56 8.56
C PHE A 215 -3.88 -3.86 9.72
N TYR A 216 -4.21 -4.81 10.61
CA TYR A 216 -3.35 -5.15 11.73
C TYR A 216 -2.02 -5.76 11.29
N ILE A 217 -1.99 -6.62 10.27
CA ILE A 217 -0.73 -7.12 9.70
C ILE A 217 0.11 -5.97 9.17
N ASP A 218 -0.50 -5.05 8.42
CA ASP A 218 0.18 -3.86 7.89
C ASP A 218 0.76 -2.99 9.01
N GLN A 219 0.09 -2.90 10.16
CA GLN A 219 0.53 -2.09 11.30
C GLN A 219 1.55 -2.78 12.22
N THR A 220 1.62 -4.11 12.25
CA THR A 220 2.44 -4.87 13.20
C THR A 220 3.64 -5.55 12.56
N SER A 221 3.62 -5.74 11.25
CA SER A 221 4.69 -6.40 10.50
C SER A 221 5.56 -5.40 9.75
N ASN A 222 6.79 -5.79 9.41
CA ASN A 222 7.74 -4.95 8.70
C ASN A 222 7.81 -3.52 9.29
N GLN A 223 8.22 -3.42 10.55
CA GLN A 223 8.28 -2.15 11.29
C GLN A 223 9.49 -1.29 10.88
N ASN A 224 9.75 -1.20 9.58
CA ASN A 224 10.79 -0.33 9.06
C ASN A 224 10.52 1.12 9.46
N PRO A 225 11.51 1.86 10.01
CA PRO A 225 11.29 3.22 10.51
C PRO A 225 10.98 4.25 9.40
N TYR A 226 11.33 3.93 8.15
CA TYR A 226 11.10 4.84 7.02
C TYR A 226 9.78 4.57 6.33
N GLN A 227 9.45 3.30 6.12
CA GLN A 227 8.23 2.89 5.42
C GLN A 227 7.75 1.53 5.96
N PRO A 228 7.04 1.54 7.09
CA PRO A 228 6.47 0.33 7.66
C PRO A 228 5.27 -0.15 6.84
N GLY A 229 4.93 -1.41 7.04
CA GLY A 229 3.75 -2.01 6.44
C GLY A 229 4.08 -3.15 5.48
N VAL A 230 3.03 -3.77 4.98
CA VAL A 230 3.08 -4.95 4.11
C VAL A 230 2.03 -4.81 3.03
N LYS A 231 2.47 -4.70 1.78
CA LYS A 231 1.60 -4.58 0.61
C LYS A 231 1.84 -5.74 -0.35
N THR A 232 0.79 -6.25 -0.94
CA THR A 232 0.80 -7.38 -1.87
C THR A 232 -0.20 -7.17 -2.99
N ALA A 233 0.08 -7.73 -4.16
CA ALA A 233 -0.82 -7.80 -5.31
C ALA A 233 -1.45 -6.44 -5.70
N THR A 234 -0.65 -5.36 -5.68
CA THR A 234 -1.13 -3.97 -5.70
C THR A 234 -1.48 -3.46 -7.09
N ARG A 235 -1.07 -4.16 -8.16
CA ARG A 235 -1.27 -3.68 -9.54
C ARG A 235 -2.63 -4.07 -10.13
N VAL A 236 -3.04 -5.32 -9.98
CA VAL A 236 -4.25 -5.87 -10.63
C VAL A 236 -5.25 -6.40 -9.60
N ILE A 237 -4.80 -7.28 -8.70
CA ILE A 237 -5.68 -8.02 -7.78
C ILE A 237 -6.36 -7.08 -6.77
N LYS A 238 -5.58 -6.29 -6.02
CA LYS A 238 -6.16 -5.39 -5.00
C LYS A 238 -7.12 -4.38 -5.64
N PRO A 239 -6.79 -3.69 -6.75
CA PRO A 239 -7.74 -2.82 -7.44
C PRO A 239 -8.99 -3.54 -7.96
N LEU A 240 -8.87 -4.78 -8.45
CA LEU A 240 -10.02 -5.59 -8.87
C LEU A 240 -10.98 -5.84 -7.70
N ILE A 241 -10.45 -6.31 -6.57
CA ILE A 241 -11.23 -6.62 -5.37
C ILE A 241 -11.92 -5.35 -4.85
N ASP A 242 -11.18 -4.26 -4.71
CA ASP A 242 -11.68 -2.99 -4.18
C ASP A 242 -12.82 -2.43 -5.03
N GLN A 243 -12.63 -2.40 -6.34
CA GLN A 243 -13.63 -1.86 -7.26
C GLN A 243 -14.87 -2.78 -7.36
N THR A 244 -14.68 -4.10 -7.29
CA THR A 244 -15.79 -5.05 -7.28
C THR A 244 -16.59 -4.92 -5.98
N PHE A 245 -15.92 -4.86 -4.82
CA PHE A 245 -16.55 -4.66 -3.52
C PHE A 245 -17.37 -3.37 -3.48
N ALA A 246 -16.76 -2.25 -3.85
CA ALA A 246 -17.45 -0.96 -3.86
C ALA A 246 -18.69 -0.98 -4.79
N THR A 247 -18.58 -1.64 -5.95
CA THR A 247 -19.67 -1.74 -6.92
C THR A 247 -20.81 -2.63 -6.40
N VAL A 248 -20.50 -3.80 -5.86
CA VAL A 248 -21.54 -4.73 -5.37
C VAL A 248 -22.25 -4.18 -4.13
N VAL A 249 -21.54 -3.50 -3.23
CA VAL A 249 -22.16 -2.81 -2.08
C VAL A 249 -23.06 -1.68 -2.56
N LYS A 250 -22.64 -0.89 -3.54
CA LYS A 250 -23.50 0.14 -4.14
C LYS A 250 -24.79 -0.44 -4.71
N PHE A 251 -24.71 -1.54 -5.47
CA PHE A 251 -25.90 -2.21 -6.00
C PHE A 251 -26.82 -2.74 -4.90
N PHE A 252 -26.26 -3.33 -3.86
CA PHE A 252 -27.03 -3.77 -2.70
C PHE A 252 -27.74 -2.61 -2.00
N ASN A 253 -27.03 -1.52 -1.73
CA ASN A 253 -27.59 -0.32 -1.10
C ASN A 253 -28.76 0.26 -1.91
N GLN A 254 -28.61 0.34 -3.24
CA GLN A 254 -29.67 0.81 -4.14
C GLN A 254 -30.88 -0.13 -4.13
N LYS A 255 -30.67 -1.44 -4.17
CA LYS A 255 -31.73 -2.45 -4.21
C LYS A 255 -32.55 -2.52 -2.94
N PHE A 256 -31.90 -2.42 -1.77
CA PHE A 256 -32.50 -2.63 -0.46
C PHE A 256 -32.68 -1.35 0.36
N ASN A 257 -32.40 -0.18 -0.23
CA ASN A 257 -32.36 1.10 0.49
C ASN A 257 -31.51 1.03 1.77
N ALA A 258 -30.36 0.33 1.68
CA ALA A 258 -29.41 0.14 2.77
C ALA A 258 -28.31 1.22 2.71
N HIS A 259 -27.53 1.30 3.79
CA HIS A 259 -26.43 2.28 3.94
C HIS A 259 -25.13 1.58 4.37
N LEU A 260 -24.81 0.43 3.75
CA LEU A 260 -23.57 -0.28 4.01
C LEU A 260 -22.36 0.54 3.51
N ASP A 261 -21.31 0.53 4.31
CA ASP A 261 -20.05 1.18 3.96
C ASP A 261 -19.31 0.42 2.85
N ALA A 262 -19.03 1.11 1.75
CA ALA A 262 -18.33 0.58 0.58
C ALA A 262 -16.81 0.82 0.60
N THR A 263 -16.26 1.33 1.71
CA THR A 263 -14.81 1.55 1.82
C THR A 263 -14.05 0.22 1.82
N THR A 264 -12.94 0.21 1.11
CA THR A 264 -12.16 -1.00 0.83
C THR A 264 -11.00 -1.20 1.78
N ASP A 265 -10.63 -0.17 2.52
CA ASP A 265 -9.60 -0.23 3.55
C ASP A 265 -10.20 0.02 4.94
N TYR A 266 -9.77 -0.77 5.91
CA TYR A 266 -10.12 -0.52 7.30
C TYR A 266 -9.38 0.69 7.82
N MET A 267 -10.11 1.63 8.40
CA MET A 267 -9.54 2.81 9.04
C MET A 267 -10.21 3.01 10.40
N PRO A 268 -9.50 2.72 11.51
CA PRO A 268 -10.07 2.87 12.85
C PRO A 268 -10.28 4.32 13.25
N HIS A 269 -9.53 5.23 12.66
CA HIS A 269 -9.57 6.65 12.99
C HIS A 269 -10.40 7.44 11.98
N LYS A 270 -10.91 8.61 12.37
CA LYS A 270 -11.69 9.49 11.50
C LYS A 270 -11.04 10.85 11.38
N MET A 271 -11.24 11.48 10.25
CA MET A 271 -10.95 12.89 10.04
C MET A 271 -12.26 13.63 9.80
N ILE A 272 -12.45 14.73 10.51
CA ILE A 272 -13.59 15.63 10.36
C ILE A 272 -13.01 17.01 10.01
N SER A 273 -13.45 17.59 8.91
CA SER A 273 -12.99 18.91 8.50
C SER A 273 -14.08 19.69 7.77
N ASN A 274 -14.16 20.97 8.04
CA ASN A 274 -14.96 21.91 7.27
C ASN A 274 -14.08 22.76 6.31
N VAL A 275 -12.79 22.43 6.20
CA VAL A 275 -11.87 22.99 5.19
C VAL A 275 -12.02 22.21 3.89
N GLU A 276 -12.50 22.88 2.82
CA GLU A 276 -12.92 22.22 1.57
C GLU A 276 -11.82 21.32 0.95
N GLN A 277 -10.58 21.81 0.90
CA GLN A 277 -9.46 21.10 0.30
C GLN A 277 -8.89 19.97 1.19
N ILE A 278 -9.35 19.85 2.45
CA ILE A 278 -8.88 18.84 3.41
C ILE A 278 -9.93 17.74 3.64
N LYS A 279 -11.21 18.09 3.67
CA LYS A 279 -12.31 17.19 4.10
C LYS A 279 -12.33 15.82 3.42
N ASN A 280 -11.80 15.70 2.20
CA ASN A 280 -11.75 14.48 1.41
C ASN A 280 -10.32 13.90 1.28
N LEU A 281 -9.32 14.47 1.96
CA LEU A 281 -7.98 13.90 1.95
C LEU A 281 -7.98 12.57 2.71
N PRO A 282 -7.24 11.57 2.21
CA PRO A 282 -7.14 10.30 2.92
C PRO A 282 -6.37 10.48 4.24
N LEU A 283 -6.95 9.94 5.30
CA LEU A 283 -6.24 9.66 6.53
C LEU A 283 -5.43 8.38 6.34
N GLN A 284 -4.23 8.32 6.87
CA GLN A 284 -3.34 7.16 6.80
C GLN A 284 -2.84 6.81 8.20
N VAL A 285 -2.64 5.53 8.44
CA VAL A 285 -1.94 5.06 9.64
C VAL A 285 -0.65 4.40 9.19
N LYS A 286 0.47 4.81 9.78
CA LYS A 286 1.80 4.23 9.51
C LYS A 286 2.51 4.01 10.83
N ALA A 287 2.63 2.76 11.24
CA ALA A 287 3.14 2.38 12.55
C ALA A 287 2.33 3.06 13.68
N ASN A 288 2.97 3.90 14.47
CA ASN A 288 2.34 4.69 15.54
C ASN A 288 1.96 6.11 15.12
N ARG A 289 1.89 6.40 13.80
CA ARG A 289 1.58 7.72 13.26
C ARG A 289 0.26 7.72 12.51
N VAL A 290 -0.59 8.68 12.83
CA VAL A 290 -1.82 8.99 12.12
C VAL A 290 -1.58 10.25 11.29
N LEU A 291 -1.76 10.16 9.98
CA LEU A 291 -1.36 11.22 9.05
C LEU A 291 -2.53 11.64 8.17
N ILE A 292 -2.66 12.95 7.95
CA ILE A 292 -3.47 13.50 6.87
C ILE A 292 -2.55 13.66 5.65
N SER A 293 -2.98 13.14 4.51
CA SER A 293 -2.23 13.23 3.25
C SER A 293 -2.03 14.69 2.83
N PRO A 294 -0.95 15.00 2.09
CA PRO A 294 -0.73 16.34 1.55
C PRO A 294 -1.89 16.79 0.67
N ALA A 295 -2.22 18.08 0.74
CA ALA A 295 -3.10 18.69 -0.24
C ALA A 295 -2.34 18.95 -1.55
N ASN A 296 -2.98 18.66 -2.68
CA ASN A 296 -2.40 18.88 -4.01
C ASN A 296 -2.54 20.34 -4.50
N GLU A 297 -3.29 21.14 -3.76
CA GLU A 297 -3.60 22.54 -4.09
C GLU A 297 -3.43 23.44 -2.86
N VAL A 298 -3.57 24.73 -3.08
CA VAL A 298 -3.59 25.72 -1.98
C VAL A 298 -4.83 25.51 -1.13
N VAL A 299 -4.63 25.29 0.16
CA VAL A 299 -5.70 25.17 1.14
C VAL A 299 -6.15 26.56 1.57
N LYS A 300 -7.42 26.86 1.38
CA LYS A 300 -8.09 28.08 1.86
C LYS A 300 -8.73 27.78 3.21
N TRP A 301 -8.08 28.23 4.25
CA TRP A 301 -8.50 27.96 5.63
C TRP A 301 -9.24 29.16 6.19
N ALA A 302 -10.56 29.22 6.03
CA ALA A 302 -11.38 30.31 6.48
C ALA A 302 -11.35 30.48 8.02
N ALA A 303 -11.67 31.65 8.50
CA ALA A 303 -11.78 31.95 9.93
C ALA A 303 -12.74 30.97 10.62
N GLY A 304 -12.34 30.42 11.75
CA GLY A 304 -13.12 29.42 12.53
C GLY A 304 -13.15 28.02 11.95
N ASN A 305 -12.61 27.80 10.75
CA ASN A 305 -12.57 26.43 10.17
C ASN A 305 -11.47 25.59 10.82
N SER A 306 -11.75 24.28 10.91
CA SER A 306 -10.88 23.34 11.60
C SER A 306 -10.70 22.00 10.85
N VAL A 307 -9.65 21.31 11.21
CA VAL A 307 -9.46 19.88 10.95
C VAL A 307 -9.33 19.17 12.28
N GLU A 308 -10.04 18.05 12.43
CA GLU A 308 -10.06 17.23 13.61
C GLU A 308 -9.74 15.78 13.24
N ILE A 309 -8.89 15.12 14.05
CA ILE A 309 -8.63 13.69 14.00
C ILE A 309 -9.27 13.07 15.23
N GLU A 310 -10.19 12.12 15.03
CA GLU A 310 -10.76 11.26 16.06
C GLU A 310 -10.09 9.90 16.02
N LEU A 311 -9.45 9.50 17.11
CA LEU A 311 -8.90 8.16 17.29
C LEU A 311 -10.00 7.19 17.77
N ASP A 312 -9.86 5.91 17.44
CA ASP A 312 -10.78 4.84 17.89
C ASP A 312 -10.79 4.64 19.41
N ALA A 313 -9.66 4.95 20.06
CA ALA A 313 -9.50 4.87 21.52
C ALA A 313 -8.66 6.04 22.05
N ILE A 314 -8.53 6.13 23.37
CA ILE A 314 -7.60 7.05 24.03
C ILE A 314 -6.20 6.45 23.98
N TYR A 315 -5.23 7.22 23.46
CA TYR A 315 -3.82 6.85 23.39
C TYR A 315 -2.96 7.88 24.10
N PRO A 316 -1.81 7.48 24.69
CA PRO A 316 -0.78 8.43 25.09
C PRO A 316 -0.22 9.13 23.86
N GLY A 317 -0.39 10.45 23.76
CA GLY A 317 0.12 11.26 22.66
C GLY A 317 1.62 11.55 22.85
N GLU A 318 2.41 11.36 21.80
CA GLU A 318 3.84 11.71 21.84
C GLU A 318 4.10 13.08 21.23
N ASN A 319 3.64 13.28 20.00
CA ASN A 319 4.00 14.48 19.25
C ASN A 319 2.96 14.78 18.14
N ILE A 320 2.79 16.05 17.83
CA ILE A 320 2.06 16.51 16.65
C ILE A 320 3.00 17.35 15.80
N GLN A 321 2.95 17.14 14.47
CA GLN A 321 3.70 17.93 13.49
C GLN A 321 2.78 18.36 12.36
N ILE A 322 2.82 19.67 12.03
CA ILE A 322 2.10 20.22 10.87
C ILE A 322 3.11 20.98 10.01
N ASN A 323 3.11 20.73 8.70
CA ASN A 323 4.00 21.41 7.76
C ASN A 323 3.16 22.10 6.66
N PHE A 324 3.27 23.41 6.57
CA PHE A 324 2.56 24.23 5.58
C PHE A 324 3.38 24.58 4.33
N GLY A 325 4.62 24.11 4.22
CA GLY A 325 5.45 24.29 3.01
C GLY A 325 5.90 25.72 2.71
N LYS A 326 5.64 26.66 3.61
CA LYS A 326 6.10 28.06 3.56
C LYS A 326 6.64 28.49 4.90
N ASP A 327 7.68 29.31 4.89
CA ASP A 327 8.29 29.89 6.09
C ASP A 327 7.55 31.16 6.51
N ALA A 328 6.25 31.04 6.77
CA ALA A 328 5.43 32.13 7.29
C ALA A 328 5.05 31.86 8.75
N PRO A 329 5.05 32.88 9.62
CA PRO A 329 4.58 32.72 10.99
C PRO A 329 3.15 32.19 11.02
N CYS A 330 2.90 31.12 11.76
CA CYS A 330 1.56 30.61 11.99
C CYS A 330 1.04 31.14 13.34
N THR A 331 0.67 32.41 13.38
CA THR A 331 0.06 33.02 14.56
C THR A 331 -1.47 32.86 14.59
N TRP A 332 -2.03 32.32 13.54
CA TRP A 332 -3.46 32.19 13.28
C TRP A 332 -4.02 30.83 13.70
N GLY A 333 -3.17 29.82 13.95
CA GLY A 333 -3.58 28.45 14.22
C GLY A 333 -3.58 28.13 15.72
N CYS A 334 -4.64 27.48 16.21
CA CYS A 334 -4.75 26.93 17.53
C CYS A 334 -4.81 25.40 17.46
N LEU A 335 -3.94 24.73 18.22
CA LEU A 335 -3.93 23.28 18.36
C LEU A 335 -4.53 22.89 19.72
N GLU A 336 -5.47 21.97 19.69
CA GLU A 336 -6.13 21.47 20.89
C GLU A 336 -6.21 19.95 20.89
N ILE A 337 -6.21 19.34 22.07
CA ILE A 337 -6.42 17.92 22.30
C ILE A 337 -7.57 17.69 23.26
N SER A 338 -8.24 16.54 23.14
CA SER A 338 -9.34 16.14 24.01
C SER A 338 -9.40 14.62 24.16
N THR A 339 -10.01 14.14 25.24
CA THR A 339 -10.33 12.72 25.47
C THR A 339 -11.78 12.38 25.20
N ASP A 340 -12.68 13.36 25.15
CA ASP A 340 -14.14 13.18 25.03
C ASP A 340 -14.78 14.02 23.92
N GLY A 341 -14.00 14.89 23.26
CA GLY A 341 -14.49 15.81 22.21
C GLY A 341 -15.30 17.00 22.75
N LYS A 342 -15.40 17.17 24.05
CA LYS A 342 -16.16 18.25 24.71
C LYS A 342 -15.23 19.22 25.44
N GLU A 343 -14.36 18.68 26.28
CA GLU A 343 -13.36 19.47 26.98
C GLU A 343 -12.06 19.48 26.19
N TRP A 344 -11.61 20.67 25.80
CA TRP A 344 -10.45 20.86 24.95
C TRP A 344 -9.31 21.55 25.70
N LYS A 345 -8.12 21.02 25.55
CA LYS A 345 -6.89 21.59 26.11
C LYS A 345 -6.02 22.11 24.98
N THR A 346 -5.73 23.40 24.99
CA THR A 346 -4.78 24.02 24.07
C THR A 346 -3.37 23.48 24.30
N VAL A 347 -2.65 23.26 23.22
CA VAL A 347 -1.27 22.77 23.20
C VAL A 347 -0.37 23.81 22.54
N ASP A 348 0.73 24.13 23.20
CA ASP A 348 1.70 25.11 22.71
C ASP A 348 2.42 24.58 21.46
N LEU A 349 2.28 25.32 20.36
CA LEU A 349 2.96 25.06 19.10
C LEU A 349 4.31 25.77 19.06
N LYS A 350 5.36 25.01 18.76
CA LYS A 350 6.68 25.56 18.42
C LYS A 350 6.85 25.56 16.93
N GLN A 351 7.23 26.69 16.37
CA GLN A 351 7.50 26.80 14.94
C GLN A 351 9.00 26.83 14.66
N LYS A 352 9.41 26.04 13.68
CA LYS A 352 10.73 26.11 13.06
C LYS A 352 10.53 26.09 11.55
N GLU A 353 10.86 27.19 10.88
CA GLU A 353 10.59 27.36 9.44
C GLU A 353 9.10 27.11 9.12
N SER A 354 8.81 26.27 8.14
CA SER A 354 7.44 25.90 7.73
C SER A 354 6.77 24.83 8.60
N ARG A 355 7.46 24.35 9.65
CA ARG A 355 7.00 23.25 10.49
C ARG A 355 6.57 23.73 11.87
N LEU A 356 5.34 23.39 12.22
CA LEU A 356 4.81 23.48 13.58
C LEU A 356 4.98 22.14 14.29
N SER A 357 5.30 22.15 15.56
CA SER A 357 5.41 20.93 16.37
C SER A 357 4.97 21.16 17.81
N ALA A 358 4.39 20.13 18.41
CA ALA A 358 4.00 20.09 19.81
C ALA A 358 4.29 18.73 20.41
N GLY A 359 5.10 18.70 21.49
CA GLY A 359 5.29 17.51 22.31
C GLY A 359 4.12 17.34 23.27
N LEU A 360 3.49 16.19 23.27
CA LEU A 360 2.31 15.90 24.08
C LEU A 360 2.62 15.27 25.44
N GLN A 361 3.88 14.89 25.69
CA GLN A 361 4.35 14.35 26.98
C GLN A 361 3.50 13.17 27.50
N LYS A 362 3.06 12.30 26.60
CA LYS A 362 2.14 11.18 26.87
C LYS A 362 0.77 11.58 27.41
N ALA A 363 0.34 12.81 27.19
CA ALA A 363 -1.03 13.21 27.51
C ALA A 363 -2.05 12.26 26.85
N PRO A 364 -3.14 11.89 27.53
CA PRO A 364 -4.19 11.08 26.93
C PRO A 364 -4.91 11.84 25.83
N VAL A 365 -4.97 11.26 24.62
CA VAL A 365 -5.55 11.88 23.43
C VAL A 365 -6.51 10.92 22.75
N LYS A 366 -7.72 11.37 22.48
CA LYS A 366 -8.67 10.73 21.55
C LYS A 366 -8.98 11.65 20.38
N PHE A 367 -8.97 12.97 20.60
CA PHE A 367 -9.24 13.97 19.59
C PHE A 367 -8.10 14.96 19.52
N VAL A 368 -7.75 15.36 18.30
CA VAL A 368 -6.80 16.44 18.00
C VAL A 368 -7.47 17.39 17.04
N ARG A 369 -7.50 18.68 17.32
CA ARG A 369 -8.11 19.70 16.48
C ARG A 369 -7.13 20.83 16.22
N PHE A 370 -7.04 21.27 14.96
CA PHE A 370 -6.33 22.47 14.57
C PHE A 370 -7.31 23.45 13.91
N THR A 371 -7.43 24.65 14.44
CA THR A 371 -8.44 25.66 14.06
C THR A 371 -7.74 26.95 13.63
N ASN A 372 -8.24 27.58 12.57
CA ASN A 372 -7.91 28.97 12.28
C ASN A 372 -8.69 29.88 13.24
N VAL A 373 -7.99 30.46 14.20
CA VAL A 373 -8.57 31.38 15.22
C VAL A 373 -8.43 32.85 14.88
N SER A 374 -7.87 33.18 13.71
CA SER A 374 -7.86 34.55 13.21
C SER A 374 -9.19 34.93 12.55
N ASP A 375 -9.40 36.22 12.35
CA ASP A 375 -10.60 36.76 11.66
C ASP A 375 -10.49 36.68 10.12
N GLU A 376 -9.37 36.21 9.58
CA GLU A 376 -9.06 36.20 8.15
C GLU A 376 -8.89 34.77 7.60
N GLU A 377 -9.20 34.59 6.29
CA GLU A 377 -8.86 33.40 5.56
C GLU A 377 -7.32 33.26 5.40
N GLN A 378 -6.79 32.10 5.70
CA GLN A 378 -5.38 31.77 5.51
C GLN A 378 -5.20 30.89 4.26
N GLN A 379 -4.17 31.18 3.45
CA GLN A 379 -3.83 30.40 2.28
C GLN A 379 -2.50 29.67 2.50
N VAL A 380 -2.56 28.34 2.61
CA VAL A 380 -1.41 27.51 2.97
C VAL A 380 -1.31 26.27 2.07
N TYR A 381 -0.11 25.67 2.02
CA TYR A 381 0.10 24.36 1.40
C TYR A 381 0.22 23.30 2.50
N LEU A 382 -0.83 22.52 2.77
CA LEU A 382 -0.72 21.42 3.72
C LEU A 382 0.17 20.32 3.11
N ARG A 383 1.41 20.25 3.60
CA ARG A 383 2.40 19.23 3.20
C ARG A 383 2.34 17.99 4.10
N GLN A 384 1.99 18.21 5.37
CA GLN A 384 1.95 17.12 6.34
C GLN A 384 1.15 17.56 7.57
N PHE A 385 0.31 16.66 8.08
CA PHE A 385 -0.24 16.72 9.43
C PHE A 385 -0.10 15.33 10.04
N VAL A 386 0.69 15.19 11.10
CA VAL A 386 1.02 13.91 11.72
C VAL A 386 0.78 14.00 13.21
N LEU A 387 0.00 13.06 13.71
CA LEU A 387 -0.10 12.75 15.14
C LEU A 387 0.69 11.45 15.41
N THR A 388 1.63 11.49 16.32
CA THR A 388 2.36 10.31 16.82
C THR A 388 1.79 9.91 18.18
N ILE A 389 1.42 8.65 18.32
CA ILE A 389 0.85 8.06 19.53
C ILE A 389 1.71 6.89 20.01
N GLU A 390 1.72 6.62 21.31
CA GLU A 390 2.37 5.41 21.83
C GLU A 390 1.55 4.18 21.44
N LYS A 391 2.19 3.16 20.88
CA LYS A 391 1.52 1.87 20.63
C LYS A 391 1.15 1.23 21.97
N LYS A 392 -0.06 0.69 22.03
CA LYS A 392 -0.46 -0.22 23.12
C LYS A 392 0.22 -1.58 22.98
#